data_b91fa6e1b50b12e73180e2f90c35bdf6
#
_entry.id   b91fa6e1b50b12e73180e2f90c35bdf6
#
_cell.length_a   1.000
_cell.length_b   1.000
_cell.length_c   1.000
_cell.angle_alpha   90.00
_cell.angle_beta   90.00
_cell.angle_gamma   90.00
#
_symmetry.space_group_name_H-M   'P 1'
#
loop_
_entity.id
_entity.type
_entity.pdbx_description
1 polymer ?
#
loop_
_entity_poly.entity_id
_entity_poly.type
_entity_poly.pdbx_seq_one_letter_code
_entity_poly.pdbx_strand_id
1 'polypeptide(L)'
;RLHEHRLVYDAIIEKHETGIDTMYYRFVIDGLEKVVQAGTARIAQIPDITFCGKTGTAQNPHGKDHSIFAGFAPKENAKIAIAVFVENAGFGATYAAPIASLMVEKYLNDTIAKKRIPLQERMFNSKLMKSVVELEYEKSQKEILLDSLAKVKAKKDSIEKVKFKKDSIQQAKPKQNSN
;
A
#
# COMPACT_ATOMS: atom_id res chain seq x y z
N ARG A 1 28.52 0.16 -20.88
CA ARG A 1 28.08 -0.92 -19.97
C ARG A 1 26.59 -1.26 -20.07
N LEU A 2 25.74 -0.39 -20.61
CA LEU A 2 24.31 -0.68 -20.82
C LEU A 2 24.02 -1.52 -22.11
N HIS A 3 24.96 -1.61 -23.03
CA HIS A 3 24.79 -2.39 -24.27
C HIS A 3 24.97 -3.91 -24.09
N GLU A 4 25.76 -4.34 -23.12
CA GLU A 4 26.03 -5.78 -22.91
C GLU A 4 24.86 -6.53 -22.28
N HIS A 5 24.02 -5.85 -21.47
CA HIS A 5 22.83 -6.47 -20.87
C HIS A 5 21.69 -6.72 -21.85
N ARG A 6 21.63 -6.00 -22.97
CA ARG A 6 20.55 -6.16 -23.96
C ARG A 6 20.63 -7.48 -24.73
N LEU A 7 21.84 -7.97 -25.00
CA LEU A 7 22.07 -9.21 -25.76
C LEU A 7 21.67 -10.49 -24.98
N VAL A 8 21.66 -10.45 -23.66
CA VAL A 8 21.29 -11.59 -22.81
C VAL A 8 19.77 -11.78 -22.77
N TYR A 9 18.99 -10.69 -22.88
CA TYR A 9 17.52 -10.75 -22.82
C TYR A 9 16.89 -11.23 -24.13
N ASP A 10 17.45 -10.90 -25.27
CA ASP A 10 16.92 -11.33 -26.59
C ASP A 10 16.98 -12.86 -26.79
N ALA A 11 17.85 -13.55 -26.05
CA ALA A 11 18.01 -15.01 -26.12
C ALA A 11 17.01 -15.82 -25.28
N ILE A 12 16.20 -15.15 -24.44
CA ILE A 12 15.29 -15.81 -23.46
C ILE A 12 13.81 -15.52 -23.78
N ILE A 13 13.50 -14.82 -24.86
CA ILE A 13 12.11 -14.54 -25.21
C ILE A 13 11.47 -15.77 -25.84
N GLU A 14 10.73 -16.51 -25.03
CA GLU A 14 9.88 -17.60 -25.48
C GLU A 14 8.48 -17.07 -25.76
N LYS A 15 7.98 -17.28 -26.99
CA LYS A 15 6.63 -16.89 -27.36
C LYS A 15 5.67 -18.03 -27.10
N HIS A 16 4.71 -17.78 -26.22
CA HIS A 16 3.60 -18.69 -26.00
C HIS A 16 2.34 -18.16 -26.66
N GLU A 17 1.72 -18.98 -27.52
CA GLU A 17 0.42 -18.65 -28.10
C GLU A 17 -0.68 -18.95 -27.09
N THR A 18 -1.56 -17.99 -26.87
CA THR A 18 -2.66 -18.12 -25.90
C THR A 18 -3.87 -18.88 -26.44
N GLY A 19 -3.94 -19.08 -27.75
CA GLY A 19 -5.11 -19.65 -28.43
C GLY A 19 -6.37 -18.77 -28.39
N ILE A 20 -6.25 -17.52 -27.92
CA ILE A 20 -7.35 -16.56 -27.86
C ILE A 20 -7.31 -15.69 -29.09
N ASP A 21 -8.48 -15.54 -29.77
CA ASP A 21 -8.59 -14.67 -30.95
C ASP A 21 -8.24 -13.21 -30.58
N THR A 22 -7.44 -12.60 -31.42
CA THR A 22 -6.94 -11.22 -31.25
C THR A 22 -8.06 -10.20 -31.15
N MET A 23 -9.23 -10.45 -31.72
CA MET A 23 -10.39 -9.56 -31.61
C MET A 23 -10.82 -9.30 -30.18
N TYR A 24 -10.68 -10.28 -29.28
CA TYR A 24 -11.06 -10.15 -27.88
C TYR A 24 -10.11 -9.24 -27.09
N TYR A 25 -8.83 -9.17 -27.48
CA TYR A 25 -7.86 -8.28 -26.83
C TYR A 25 -8.22 -6.81 -26.97
N ARG A 26 -8.90 -6.41 -28.05
CA ARG A 26 -9.33 -5.02 -28.26
C ARG A 26 -10.23 -4.54 -27.14
N PHE A 27 -11.19 -5.36 -26.71
CA PHE A 27 -12.10 -5.00 -25.61
C PHE A 27 -11.35 -4.80 -24.30
N VAL A 28 -10.36 -5.64 -24.02
CA VAL A 28 -9.51 -5.52 -22.82
C VAL A 28 -8.66 -4.25 -22.89
N ILE A 29 -8.02 -4.00 -24.03
CA ILE A 29 -7.18 -2.82 -24.25
C ILE A 29 -8.01 -1.53 -24.11
N ASP A 30 -9.18 -1.47 -24.71
CA ASP A 30 -10.10 -0.33 -24.59
C ASP A 30 -10.57 -0.14 -23.13
N GLY A 31 -10.78 -1.25 -22.41
CA GLY A 31 -11.06 -1.21 -20.97
C GLY A 31 -9.91 -0.63 -20.15
N LEU A 32 -8.66 -1.05 -20.44
CA LEU A 32 -7.46 -0.55 -19.77
C LEU A 32 -7.21 0.93 -20.06
N GLU A 33 -7.49 1.40 -21.27
CA GLU A 33 -7.47 2.83 -21.60
C GLU A 33 -8.47 3.61 -20.76
N LYS A 34 -9.73 3.15 -20.68
CA LYS A 34 -10.79 3.80 -19.89
C LYS A 34 -10.46 3.88 -18.41
N VAL A 35 -9.75 2.90 -17.85
CA VAL A 35 -9.29 2.94 -16.46
C VAL A 35 -8.38 4.15 -16.22
N VAL A 36 -7.52 4.49 -17.17
CA VAL A 36 -6.63 5.65 -17.08
C VAL A 36 -7.34 6.94 -17.48
N GLN A 37 -8.24 6.92 -18.47
CA GLN A 37 -8.96 8.12 -18.89
C GLN A 37 -10.00 8.61 -17.89
N ALA A 38 -10.81 7.71 -17.36
CA ALA A 38 -11.97 8.07 -16.53
C ALA A 38 -12.14 7.20 -15.27
N GLY A 39 -11.34 6.15 -15.12
CA GLY A 39 -11.44 5.19 -14.03
C GLY A 39 -10.54 5.49 -12.83
N THR A 40 -10.17 4.42 -12.12
CA THR A 40 -9.38 4.48 -10.88
C THR A 40 -7.96 4.99 -11.07
N ALA A 41 -7.41 4.96 -12.29
CA ALA A 41 -6.05 5.39 -12.59
C ALA A 41 -5.96 6.75 -13.30
N ARG A 42 -6.98 7.64 -13.18
CA ARG A 42 -6.99 8.97 -13.83
C ARG A 42 -5.74 9.80 -13.53
N ILE A 43 -5.14 9.64 -12.37
CA ILE A 43 -3.91 10.34 -11.99
C ILE A 43 -2.70 9.93 -12.84
N ALA A 44 -2.77 8.79 -13.51
CA ALA A 44 -1.72 8.27 -14.39
C ALA A 44 -1.82 8.78 -15.83
N GLN A 45 -2.74 9.69 -16.15
CA GLN A 45 -2.82 10.30 -17.47
C GLN A 45 -1.52 11.02 -17.81
N ILE A 46 -1.04 10.78 -19.04
CA ILE A 46 0.15 11.42 -19.59
C ILE A 46 -0.29 12.31 -20.76
N PRO A 47 0.16 13.57 -20.82
CA PRO A 47 -0.13 14.41 -21.98
C PRO A 47 0.35 13.75 -23.28
N ASP A 48 -0.50 13.76 -24.29
CA ASP A 48 -0.20 13.31 -25.65
C ASP A 48 0.21 11.83 -25.78
N ILE A 49 0.07 11.04 -24.70
CA ILE A 49 0.36 9.61 -24.68
C ILE A 49 -0.87 8.85 -24.14
N THR A 50 -1.41 7.95 -24.97
CA THR A 50 -2.48 7.05 -24.50
C THR A 50 -1.87 5.92 -23.68
N PHE A 51 -2.01 6.01 -22.36
CA PHE A 51 -1.54 5.01 -21.41
C PHE A 51 -2.69 4.06 -21.04
N CYS A 52 -2.45 2.78 -21.20
CA CYS A 52 -3.39 1.70 -20.85
C CYS A 52 -2.89 0.98 -19.61
N GLY A 53 -3.76 0.74 -18.64
CA GLY A 53 -3.33 0.03 -17.44
C GLY A 53 -4.42 -0.23 -16.41
N LYS A 54 -4.06 -0.98 -15.37
CA LYS A 54 -4.97 -1.37 -14.30
C LYS A 54 -4.30 -1.23 -12.93
N THR A 55 -5.05 -0.66 -11.99
CA THR A 55 -4.68 -0.62 -10.58
C THR A 55 -4.99 -1.94 -9.91
N GLY A 56 -4.14 -2.33 -8.98
CA GLY A 56 -4.37 -3.41 -8.04
C GLY A 56 -4.12 -2.95 -6.61
N THR A 57 -4.65 -3.70 -5.67
CA THR A 57 -4.38 -3.53 -4.25
C THR A 57 -4.24 -4.93 -3.66
N ALA A 58 -3.05 -5.27 -3.15
CA ALA A 58 -2.83 -6.52 -2.46
C ALA A 58 -2.96 -6.32 -0.96
N GLN A 59 -3.82 -7.10 -0.34
CA GLN A 59 -4.05 -7.03 1.11
C GLN A 59 -2.78 -7.41 1.88
N ASN A 60 -2.51 -6.67 2.95
CA ASN A 60 -1.40 -6.94 3.87
C ASN A 60 -1.91 -7.01 5.31
N PRO A 61 -2.01 -8.22 5.90
CA PRO A 61 -2.51 -8.40 7.27
C PRO A 61 -1.60 -7.76 8.35
N HIS A 62 -0.38 -7.40 7.99
CA HIS A 62 0.61 -6.87 8.93
C HIS A 62 0.89 -5.37 8.77
N GLY A 63 0.17 -4.68 7.87
CA GLY A 63 0.39 -3.26 7.60
C GLY A 63 -0.66 -2.66 6.68
N LYS A 64 -0.29 -1.58 6.00
CA LYS A 64 -1.12 -1.04 4.92
C LYS A 64 -1.04 -1.96 3.71
N ASP A 65 -2.09 -2.04 2.93
CA ASP A 65 -2.12 -2.77 1.67
C ASP A 65 -1.01 -2.33 0.72
N HIS A 66 -0.66 -3.20 -0.22
CA HIS A 66 0.33 -2.89 -1.24
C HIS A 66 -0.32 -2.28 -2.47
N SER A 67 0.25 -1.19 -2.96
CA SER A 67 -0.18 -0.46 -4.14
C SER A 67 0.40 -1.10 -5.39
N ILE A 68 -0.46 -1.48 -6.35
CA ILE A 68 -0.04 -2.15 -7.58
C ILE A 68 -0.60 -1.40 -8.78
N PHE A 69 0.18 -1.33 -9.84
CA PHE A 69 -0.25 -0.90 -11.16
C PHE A 69 0.53 -1.65 -12.24
N ALA A 70 -0.17 -2.10 -13.27
CA ALA A 70 0.44 -2.65 -14.48
C ALA A 70 -0.16 -1.96 -15.70
N GLY A 71 0.67 -1.67 -16.71
CA GLY A 71 0.22 -0.98 -17.90
C GLY A 71 1.25 -0.96 -19.03
N PHE A 72 0.86 -0.37 -20.15
CA PHE A 72 1.70 -0.20 -21.32
C PHE A 72 1.35 1.07 -22.09
N ALA A 73 2.29 1.61 -22.81
CA ALA A 73 2.12 2.83 -23.62
C ALA A 73 3.06 2.86 -24.84
N PRO A 74 2.68 3.61 -25.90
CA PRO A 74 1.32 4.09 -26.19
C PRO A 74 0.35 2.94 -26.44
N LYS A 75 -0.96 3.21 -26.44
CA LYS A 75 -1.98 2.20 -26.79
C LYS A 75 -1.69 1.54 -28.12
N GLU A 76 -1.46 2.36 -29.15
CA GLU A 76 -1.10 1.91 -30.45
C GLU A 76 0.43 1.75 -30.53
N ASN A 77 0.90 0.59 -31.02
CA ASN A 77 2.32 0.28 -31.16
C ASN A 77 3.11 0.49 -29.87
N ALA A 78 2.72 -0.19 -28.81
CA ALA A 78 3.30 -0.08 -27.47
C ALA A 78 4.84 -0.18 -27.50
N LYS A 79 5.50 0.78 -26.84
CA LYS A 79 6.96 0.89 -26.73
C LYS A 79 7.50 0.41 -25.39
N ILE A 80 6.65 0.44 -24.37
CA ILE A 80 7.00 0.06 -23.00
C ILE A 80 5.81 -0.61 -22.32
N ALA A 81 6.08 -1.67 -21.60
CA ALA A 81 5.20 -2.24 -20.58
C ALA A 81 5.86 -2.06 -19.20
N ILE A 82 5.06 -1.75 -18.19
CA ILE A 82 5.53 -1.48 -16.85
C ILE A 82 4.63 -2.13 -15.82
N ALA A 83 5.24 -2.69 -14.77
CA ALA A 83 4.55 -3.10 -13.55
C ALA A 83 5.24 -2.44 -12.36
N VAL A 84 4.46 -1.80 -11.49
CA VAL A 84 4.93 -1.13 -10.29
C VAL A 84 4.23 -1.73 -9.08
N PHE A 85 5.03 -2.14 -8.12
CA PHE A 85 4.59 -2.63 -6.83
C PHE A 85 5.21 -1.76 -5.74
N VAL A 86 4.38 -1.21 -4.86
CA VAL A 86 4.84 -0.36 -3.75
C VAL A 86 4.28 -0.92 -2.44
N GLU A 87 5.16 -1.42 -1.60
CA GLU A 87 4.78 -2.02 -0.33
C GLU A 87 4.21 -0.98 0.64
N ASN A 88 3.18 -1.39 1.41
CA ASN A 88 2.55 -0.59 2.46
C ASN A 88 2.05 0.78 2.00
N ALA A 89 1.68 0.91 0.73
CA ALA A 89 1.32 2.17 0.10
C ALA A 89 -0.19 2.37 -0.12
N GLY A 90 -1.01 1.38 0.25
CA GLY A 90 -2.47 1.44 0.08
C GLY A 90 -2.92 1.21 -1.36
N PHE A 91 -3.86 1.99 -1.84
CA PHE A 91 -4.48 1.79 -3.16
C PHE A 91 -3.51 2.03 -4.33
N GLY A 92 -3.65 1.22 -5.39
CA GLY A 92 -2.83 1.31 -6.61
C GLY A 92 -2.81 2.69 -7.27
N ALA A 93 -3.90 3.44 -7.16
CA ALA A 93 -4.01 4.81 -7.68
C ALA A 93 -3.18 5.83 -6.88
N THR A 94 -2.81 5.53 -5.64
CA THR A 94 -2.15 6.50 -4.74
C THR A 94 -0.67 6.66 -5.05
N TYR A 95 0.03 5.55 -5.30
CA TYR A 95 1.47 5.54 -5.54
C TYR A 95 1.87 4.80 -6.80
N ALA A 96 1.43 3.56 -7.01
CA ALA A 96 1.92 2.74 -8.12
C ALA A 96 1.56 3.33 -9.49
N ALA A 97 0.32 3.78 -9.69
CA ALA A 97 -0.11 4.37 -10.95
C ALA A 97 0.60 5.70 -11.29
N PRO A 98 0.72 6.68 -10.35
CA PRO A 98 1.52 7.87 -10.56
C PRO A 98 2.98 7.57 -10.90
N ILE A 99 3.64 6.70 -10.14
CA ILE A 99 5.04 6.32 -10.38
C ILE A 99 5.19 5.71 -11.77
N ALA A 100 4.35 4.72 -12.11
CA ALA A 100 4.37 4.11 -13.44
C ALA A 100 4.23 5.14 -14.56
N SER A 101 3.29 6.06 -14.42
CA SER A 101 3.03 7.07 -15.45
C SER A 101 4.17 8.09 -15.60
N LEU A 102 4.83 8.48 -14.52
CA LEU A 102 6.01 9.36 -14.57
C LEU A 102 7.20 8.64 -15.23
N MET A 103 7.41 7.37 -14.92
CA MET A 103 8.48 6.57 -15.55
C MET A 103 8.23 6.39 -17.05
N VAL A 104 7.00 6.08 -17.44
CA VAL A 104 6.60 5.95 -18.86
C VAL A 104 6.78 7.26 -19.61
N GLU A 105 6.32 8.39 -19.03
CA GLU A 105 6.49 9.70 -19.63
C GLU A 105 7.96 10.05 -19.79
N LYS A 106 8.76 9.84 -18.77
CA LYS A 106 10.21 10.07 -18.83
C LYS A 106 10.90 9.20 -19.90
N TYR A 107 10.48 7.94 -20.03
CA TYR A 107 11.04 7.02 -21.02
C TYR A 107 10.69 7.41 -22.47
N LEU A 108 9.44 7.84 -22.72
CA LEU A 108 8.98 8.14 -24.08
C LEU A 108 9.32 9.58 -24.53
N ASN A 109 9.36 10.54 -23.61
CA ASN A 109 9.53 11.98 -23.90
C ASN A 109 10.87 12.54 -23.41
N ASP A 110 11.71 11.75 -22.75
CA ASP A 110 12.94 12.18 -22.06
C ASP A 110 12.75 13.24 -20.98
N THR A 111 11.56 13.78 -20.80
CA THR A 111 11.21 14.84 -19.84
C THR A 111 9.85 14.56 -19.20
N ILE A 112 9.59 15.21 -18.07
CA ILE A 112 8.27 15.27 -17.44
C ILE A 112 7.63 16.60 -17.79
N ALA A 113 6.38 16.59 -18.25
CA ALA A 113 5.63 17.81 -18.56
C ALA A 113 5.51 18.73 -17.34
N LYS A 114 5.68 20.05 -17.52
CA LYS A 114 5.66 21.03 -16.43
C LYS A 114 4.45 20.90 -15.52
N LYS A 115 3.27 20.61 -16.07
CA LYS A 115 2.03 20.42 -15.30
C LYS A 115 2.06 19.20 -14.38
N ARG A 116 3.00 18.26 -14.58
CA ARG A 116 3.14 17.03 -13.80
C ARG A 116 4.31 17.07 -12.81
N ILE A 117 5.09 18.13 -12.78
CA ILE A 117 6.16 18.33 -11.79
C ILE A 117 5.64 18.21 -10.34
N PRO A 118 4.50 18.83 -9.96
CA PRO A 118 3.98 18.65 -8.60
C PRO A 118 3.66 17.20 -8.25
N LEU A 119 3.23 16.38 -9.22
CA LEU A 119 3.02 14.96 -9.03
C LEU A 119 4.36 14.23 -8.80
N GLN A 120 5.39 14.57 -9.56
CA GLN A 120 6.74 14.04 -9.40
C GLN A 120 7.30 14.37 -8.01
N GLU A 121 7.19 15.61 -7.57
CA GLU A 121 7.63 16.08 -6.25
C GLU A 121 6.89 15.36 -5.13
N ARG A 122 5.57 15.17 -5.27
CA ARG A 122 4.78 14.39 -4.32
C ARG A 122 5.29 12.96 -4.19
N MET A 123 5.58 12.29 -5.30
CA MET A 123 6.10 10.91 -5.27
C MET A 123 7.50 10.86 -4.66
N PHE A 124 8.37 11.77 -5.04
CA PHE A 124 9.74 11.85 -4.54
C PHE A 124 9.81 12.11 -3.02
N ASN A 125 8.96 13.00 -2.51
CA ASN A 125 8.93 13.38 -1.09
C ASN A 125 8.08 12.44 -0.23
N SER A 126 7.47 11.39 -0.81
CA SER A 126 6.61 10.46 -0.07
C SER A 126 7.44 9.57 0.86
N LYS A 127 7.11 9.59 2.15
CA LYS A 127 7.69 8.69 3.16
C LYS A 127 6.70 7.56 3.44
N LEU A 128 6.96 6.37 2.94
CA LEU A 128 6.14 5.18 3.16
C LEU A 128 6.65 4.33 4.31
N MET A 129 7.95 4.33 4.53
CA MET A 129 8.59 3.64 5.65
C MET A 129 8.91 4.63 6.77
N LYS A 130 8.62 4.23 7.99
CA LYS A 130 9.09 4.96 9.17
C LYS A 130 10.61 4.80 9.28
N SER A 131 11.28 5.85 9.71
CA SER A 131 12.70 5.75 10.03
C SER A 131 12.94 4.78 11.19
N VAL A 132 14.13 4.23 11.30
CA VAL A 132 14.51 3.34 12.43
C VAL A 132 14.26 4.04 13.76
N VAL A 133 14.57 5.33 13.85
CA VAL A 133 14.35 6.15 15.04
C VAL A 133 12.86 6.27 15.40
N GLU A 134 11.98 6.48 14.40
CA GLU A 134 10.53 6.54 14.63
C GLU A 134 9.98 5.18 15.09
N LEU A 135 10.50 4.07 14.55
CA LEU A 135 10.10 2.73 14.95
C LEU A 135 10.55 2.40 16.39
N GLU A 136 11.76 2.79 16.77
CA GLU A 136 12.29 2.61 18.13
C GLU A 136 11.51 3.46 19.13
N TYR A 137 11.20 4.71 18.78
CA TYR A 137 10.37 5.58 19.61
C TYR A 137 8.98 5.00 19.83
N GLU A 138 8.30 4.52 18.79
CA GLU A 138 6.99 3.88 18.92
C GLU A 138 7.02 2.60 19.75
N LYS A 139 8.08 1.80 19.65
CA LYS A 139 8.28 0.62 20.50
C LYS A 139 8.41 1.01 21.95
N SER A 140 9.24 2.00 22.27
CA SER A 140 9.43 2.46 23.65
C SER A 140 8.13 3.04 24.25
N GLN A 141 7.36 3.80 23.47
CA GLN A 141 6.05 4.33 23.91
C GLN A 141 5.04 3.21 24.20
N LYS A 142 5.05 2.18 23.34
CA LYS A 142 4.17 1.02 23.52
C LYS A 142 4.54 0.21 24.77
N GLU A 143 5.80 0.05 25.08
CA GLU A 143 6.28 -0.62 26.30
C GLU A 143 5.89 0.15 27.55
N ILE A 144 6.08 1.48 27.58
CA ILE A 144 5.66 2.35 28.69
C ILE A 144 4.15 2.25 28.90
N LEU A 145 3.37 2.25 27.82
CA LEU A 145 1.91 2.14 27.93
C LEU A 145 1.49 0.76 28.49
N LEU A 146 2.11 -0.32 28.04
CA LEU A 146 1.84 -1.67 28.53
C LEU A 146 2.18 -1.81 30.02
N ASP A 147 3.32 -1.26 30.45
CA ASP A 147 3.71 -1.27 31.88
C ASP A 147 2.73 -0.47 32.73
N SER A 148 2.29 0.69 32.27
CA SER A 148 1.28 1.50 32.97
C SER A 148 -0.08 0.79 33.06
N LEU A 149 -0.52 0.13 31.98
CA LEU A 149 -1.75 -0.66 31.99
C LEU A 149 -1.66 -1.86 32.93
N ALA A 150 -0.52 -2.55 32.98
CA ALA A 150 -0.28 -3.65 33.90
C ALA A 150 -0.35 -3.18 35.38
N LYS A 151 0.24 -2.03 35.70
CA LYS A 151 0.17 -1.41 37.06
C LYS A 151 -1.25 -1.03 37.43
N VAL A 152 -2.04 -0.49 36.50
CA VAL A 152 -3.45 -0.15 36.76
C VAL A 152 -4.27 -1.42 37.02
N LYS A 153 -4.06 -2.47 36.23
CA LYS A 153 -4.73 -3.76 36.37
C LYS A 153 -4.40 -4.38 37.74
N ALA A 154 -3.13 -4.42 38.11
CA ALA A 154 -2.70 -4.95 39.41
C ALA A 154 -3.32 -4.19 40.61
N LYS A 155 -3.43 -2.85 40.53
CA LYS A 155 -4.15 -2.03 41.54
C LYS A 155 -5.63 -2.39 41.59
N LYS A 156 -6.29 -2.57 40.44
CA LYS A 156 -7.71 -2.93 40.40
C LYS A 156 -7.95 -4.30 41.04
N ASP A 157 -7.13 -5.30 40.70
CA ASP A 157 -7.21 -6.65 41.27
C ASP A 157 -6.97 -6.63 42.80
N SER A 158 -6.05 -5.79 43.26
CA SER A 158 -5.80 -5.61 44.71
C SER A 158 -6.98 -4.99 45.44
N ILE A 159 -7.64 -3.99 44.87
CA ILE A 159 -8.83 -3.35 45.42
C ILE A 159 -9.99 -4.34 45.49
N GLU A 160 -10.17 -5.15 44.45
CA GLU A 160 -11.23 -6.15 44.40
C GLU A 160 -11.05 -7.25 45.47
N LYS A 161 -9.81 -7.73 45.65
CA LYS A 161 -9.46 -8.65 46.74
C LYS A 161 -9.75 -8.07 48.14
N VAL A 162 -9.48 -6.78 48.36
CA VAL A 162 -9.77 -6.11 49.64
C VAL A 162 -11.28 -5.96 49.86
N LYS A 163 -12.05 -5.62 48.84
CA LYS A 163 -13.51 -5.58 48.88
C LYS A 163 -14.09 -6.94 49.21
N PHE A 164 -13.68 -8.00 48.55
CA PHE A 164 -14.13 -9.36 48.80
C PHE A 164 -13.86 -9.80 50.26
N LYS A 165 -12.67 -9.49 50.81
CA LYS A 165 -12.36 -9.76 52.21
C LYS A 165 -13.26 -8.98 53.17
N LYS A 166 -13.57 -7.70 52.89
CA LYS A 166 -14.47 -6.89 53.75
C LYS A 166 -15.89 -7.46 53.75
N ASP A 167 -16.42 -7.84 52.61
CA ASP A 167 -17.75 -8.40 52.46
C ASP A 167 -17.87 -9.75 53.17
N SER A 168 -16.84 -10.59 53.11
CA SER A 168 -16.77 -11.87 53.83
C SER A 168 -16.76 -11.69 55.37
N ILE A 169 -16.05 -10.66 55.87
CA ILE A 169 -16.00 -10.35 57.30
C ILE A 169 -17.35 -9.79 57.79
N GLN A 170 -18.05 -9.02 56.96
CA GLN A 170 -19.33 -8.41 57.29
C GLN A 170 -20.46 -9.46 57.37
N GLN A 171 -20.40 -10.50 56.53
CA GLN A 171 -21.33 -11.63 56.55
C GLN A 171 -21.08 -12.60 57.73
N ALA A 172 -19.87 -12.62 58.28
CA ALA A 172 -19.49 -13.49 59.41
C ALA A 172 -19.83 -12.93 60.80
N LYS A 173 -20.39 -11.69 60.91
CA LYS A 173 -20.83 -11.16 62.20
C LYS A 173 -22.13 -11.84 62.64
N PRO A 174 -22.18 -12.47 63.82
CA PRO A 174 -23.39 -13.11 64.34
C PRO A 174 -24.47 -12.04 64.56
N LYS A 175 -25.69 -12.35 64.08
CA LYS A 175 -26.88 -11.56 64.40
C LYS A 175 -27.03 -11.58 65.92
N GLN A 176 -26.81 -10.45 66.66
CA GLN A 176 -27.18 -10.31 67.99
C GLN A 176 -28.70 -10.44 68.12
N ASN A 177 -29.16 -11.54 68.75
CA ASN A 177 -30.55 -11.70 69.15
C ASN A 177 -30.85 -10.64 70.16
N SER A 178 -31.68 -9.69 69.83
CA SER A 178 -32.37 -8.82 70.80
C SER A 178 -33.59 -9.57 71.33
N ASN A 179 -33.50 -9.98 72.56
CA ASN A 179 -34.69 -10.27 73.40
C ASN A 179 -35.33 -8.97 73.81
#